data_c332ac2f5ffe225d12cf256f1c512312
#
_entry.id   c332ac2f5ffe225d12cf256f1c512312
#
_cell.length_a   1.000
_cell.length_b   1.000
_cell.length_c   1.000
_cell.angle_alpha   90.00
_cell.angle_beta   90.00
_cell.angle_gamma   90.00
#
_symmetry.space_group_name_H-M   'P 1'
#
loop_
_entity.id
_entity.type
_entity.pdbx_description
1 polymer ?
#
loop_
_entity_poly.entity_id
_entity_poly.type
_entity_poly.pdbx_seq_one_letter_code
_entity_poly.pdbx_strand_id
1 'polypeptide(L)'
;MTRTAKQPAKLQLISAVPIAEESEALIDLASINRSEVIGATAFEAHAQCYEDNPFPSAKTCGVCHPKHFREWSVSPHAYAQLSPVFNSFQNAENILLHGTLGDFCIRCHTPVGMALQEQKGGSNLDRHPTAREGITCVVCHRINQPNGRGSGRTNLVAGGENQVVFGPTGNTHFEDVLADPDKYGVIKTEKDETVRGRDGHAQIHKFFQLGTSGFCGQCHDVLFPLGFRLEDAFSEFKSSPAARKYKLNCQDCHMGKIEGKPSGFFFEPVAKVGNAESPPRRRTSHFMAGPDHSVIHPGLYPHNPDAIREVDEDETHGLATMAEWIQFDWRKNWGSSKFEQSKPKDYQFPTAWEDPARRQKARKILNQQFRLLTVYKKKRIEVLRNGFGMSDVQGMHADEKGLHFKVNVVNLTTGHGAPTGFDGERPIYLQVVVWDRNKQVVFRSGDLDGNGDYRDDHSFFVHNGKIPRDRQLFSLQSKFITRNIRGGEREQILPIPYSLNPLNFDRPALRPFTPLGRPLGARKHKQILEPLGNRWAKYRVPACNLTGNGPYYINVRLMAGMIPINLVKTIEFTGFDYGMNAREVADAITRGQVIVRETGAVFNCHEE
;
A
#
# COMPACT_ATOMS: atom_id res chain seq x y z
N MET A 1 13.44 44.33 -56.00
CA MET A 1 13.01 44.48 -54.64
C MET A 1 13.92 43.66 -53.77
N THR A 2 14.95 44.29 -53.23
CA THR A 2 16.00 43.69 -52.39
C THR A 2 15.53 43.62 -50.93
N ARG A 3 15.41 42.42 -50.38
CA ARG A 3 15.17 42.22 -48.95
C ARG A 3 16.53 42.23 -48.24
N THR A 4 16.72 43.23 -47.41
CA THR A 4 17.83 43.36 -46.46
C THR A 4 17.68 42.34 -45.34
N ALA A 5 18.72 41.52 -45.16
CA ALA A 5 18.83 40.59 -44.04
C ALA A 5 19.08 41.38 -42.74
N LYS A 6 18.24 41.13 -41.73
CA LYS A 6 18.47 41.61 -40.37
C LYS A 6 19.56 40.77 -39.71
N GLN A 7 20.60 41.45 -39.23
CA GLN A 7 21.62 40.84 -38.36
C GLN A 7 21.01 40.25 -37.08
N PRO A 8 21.53 39.12 -36.57
CA PRO A 8 21.10 38.57 -35.32
C PRO A 8 21.55 39.43 -34.14
N ALA A 9 20.64 39.64 -33.19
CA ALA A 9 20.92 40.37 -31.95
C ALA A 9 22.04 39.68 -31.15
N LYS A 10 23.06 40.45 -30.78
CA LYS A 10 24.12 40.02 -29.85
C LYS A 10 23.46 39.65 -28.51
N LEU A 11 23.62 38.41 -28.09
CA LEU A 11 23.38 38.00 -26.70
C LEU A 11 24.37 38.78 -25.81
N GLN A 12 23.87 39.73 -25.02
CA GLN A 12 24.60 40.25 -23.87
C GLN A 12 24.65 39.16 -22.80
N LEU A 13 25.87 38.70 -22.51
CA LEU A 13 26.13 37.94 -21.29
C LEU A 13 25.76 38.86 -20.12
N ILE A 14 24.68 38.44 -19.41
CA ILE A 14 24.37 39.03 -18.11
C ILE A 14 25.54 38.63 -17.20
N SER A 15 26.32 39.63 -16.77
CA SER A 15 27.35 39.43 -15.74
C SER A 15 26.77 38.72 -14.56
N ALA A 16 27.40 37.63 -14.15
CA ALA A 16 27.06 36.92 -12.91
C ALA A 16 26.97 37.93 -11.77
N VAL A 17 25.81 37.98 -11.13
CA VAL A 17 25.65 38.62 -9.82
C VAL A 17 26.64 37.90 -8.92
N PRO A 18 27.52 38.61 -8.18
CA PRO A 18 28.38 37.96 -7.20
C PRO A 18 27.44 37.26 -6.20
N ILE A 19 27.51 35.95 -6.17
CA ILE A 19 26.96 35.17 -5.04
C ILE A 19 27.80 35.66 -3.88
N ALA A 20 27.15 36.34 -2.90
CA ALA A 20 27.77 36.59 -1.62
C ALA A 20 28.33 35.26 -1.15
N GLU A 21 29.61 35.19 -0.89
CA GLU A 21 30.23 34.11 -0.14
C GLU A 21 29.58 34.09 1.25
N GLU A 22 28.38 33.46 1.37
CA GLU A 22 28.07 32.80 2.61
C GLU A 22 29.16 31.74 2.73
N SER A 23 30.06 31.95 3.69
CA SER A 23 31.01 30.96 4.12
C SER A 23 30.19 29.73 4.47
N GLU A 24 30.05 28.78 3.51
CA GLU A 24 29.86 27.42 3.89
C GLU A 24 30.97 27.11 4.86
N ALA A 25 30.63 27.05 6.16
CA ALA A 25 31.45 26.39 7.11
C ALA A 25 31.56 24.96 6.62
N LEU A 26 32.53 24.68 5.74
CA LEU A 26 32.99 23.36 5.46
C LEU A 26 33.17 22.72 6.84
N ILE A 27 32.30 21.81 7.21
CA ILE A 27 32.46 21.01 8.43
C ILE A 27 33.82 20.36 8.22
N ASP A 28 34.79 20.87 8.96
CA ASP A 28 36.13 20.31 8.97
C ASP A 28 36.02 18.90 9.54
N LEU A 29 35.91 17.92 8.69
CA LEU A 29 35.84 16.51 9.04
C LEU A 29 37.07 16.07 9.88
N ALA A 30 38.14 16.85 9.89
CA ALA A 30 39.30 16.63 10.75
C ALA A 30 39.08 17.15 12.20
N SER A 31 38.15 18.09 12.40
CA SER A 31 37.80 18.60 13.72
C SER A 31 36.73 17.77 14.44
N ILE A 32 36.09 16.85 13.77
CA ILE A 32 35.17 15.91 14.41
C ILE A 32 36.00 14.98 15.29
N ASN A 33 35.81 15.11 16.59
CA ASN A 33 36.45 14.24 17.58
C ASN A 33 35.95 12.81 17.37
N ARG A 34 36.71 11.99 16.62
CA ARG A 34 36.35 10.61 16.29
C ARG A 34 36.08 9.75 17.53
N SER A 35 36.60 10.12 18.69
CA SER A 35 36.34 9.38 19.92
C SER A 35 34.92 9.62 20.47
N GLU A 36 34.31 10.77 20.21
CA GLU A 36 32.91 11.04 20.57
C GLU A 36 31.93 10.38 19.62
N VAL A 37 32.29 10.31 18.33
CA VAL A 37 31.44 9.59 17.31
C VAL A 37 31.53 8.07 17.46
N ILE A 38 32.67 7.53 17.90
CA ILE A 38 32.86 6.08 18.10
C ILE A 38 32.20 5.58 19.39
N GLY A 39 31.96 6.47 20.37
CA GLY A 39 31.28 6.13 21.63
C GLY A 39 29.75 6.12 21.54
N ALA A 40 29.18 6.86 20.60
CA ALA A 40 27.73 6.85 20.36
C ALA A 40 27.35 5.60 19.56
N THR A 41 26.38 4.84 20.04
CA THR A 41 25.76 3.79 19.24
C THR A 41 25.10 4.43 18.02
N ALA A 42 24.97 3.70 16.91
CA ALA A 42 24.24 4.20 15.74
C ALA A 42 22.84 4.69 16.11
N PHE A 43 22.28 4.14 17.17
CA PHE A 43 21.01 4.51 17.75
C PHE A 43 21.04 5.92 18.41
N GLU A 44 22.03 6.22 19.23
CA GLU A 44 22.17 7.54 19.89
C GLU A 44 22.38 8.66 18.87
N ALA A 45 23.18 8.39 17.81
CA ALA A 45 23.33 9.32 16.70
C ALA A 45 22.03 9.51 15.92
N HIS A 46 21.21 8.45 15.78
CA HIS A 46 19.90 8.51 15.13
C HIS A 46 18.88 9.25 16.00
N ALA A 47 18.84 9.01 17.31
CA ALA A 47 17.95 9.69 18.24
C ALA A 47 18.14 11.20 18.20
N GLN A 48 19.39 11.67 18.22
CA GLN A 48 19.70 13.10 18.12
C GLN A 48 19.21 13.77 16.83
N CYS A 49 19.17 13.02 15.70
CA CYS A 49 18.64 13.55 14.45
C CYS A 49 17.12 13.81 14.48
N TYR A 50 16.38 13.23 15.42
CA TYR A 50 14.92 13.24 15.46
C TYR A 50 14.33 13.86 16.74
N GLU A 51 15.19 14.40 17.60
CA GLU A 51 14.78 15.02 18.88
C GLU A 51 13.76 16.16 18.69
N ASP A 52 13.79 16.82 17.54
CA ASP A 52 12.89 17.91 17.15
C ASP A 52 11.82 17.49 16.13
N ASN A 53 11.30 16.26 16.19
CA ASN A 53 10.27 15.85 15.24
C ASN A 53 9.01 16.71 15.34
N PRO A 54 8.68 17.52 14.31
CA PRO A 54 7.54 18.41 14.33
C PRO A 54 6.22 17.72 13.97
N PHE A 55 6.17 16.39 13.88
CA PHE A 55 4.99 15.66 13.44
C PHE A 55 4.50 14.69 14.52
N PRO A 56 3.34 14.93 15.15
CA PRO A 56 2.80 14.04 16.15
C PRO A 56 2.43 12.68 15.58
N SER A 57 2.62 11.64 16.37
CA SER A 57 2.20 10.28 16.05
C SER A 57 0.68 10.17 15.98
N ALA A 58 0.19 9.21 15.18
CA ALA A 58 -1.22 8.84 15.18
C ALA A 58 -1.70 8.36 16.56
N LYS A 59 -0.81 7.83 17.42
CA LYS A 59 -1.15 7.46 18.82
C LYS A 59 -1.68 8.67 19.59
N THR A 60 -1.03 9.83 19.45
CA THR A 60 -1.46 11.10 20.06
C THR A 60 -2.87 11.49 19.59
N CYS A 61 -3.10 11.44 18.26
CA CYS A 61 -4.41 11.71 17.69
C CYS A 61 -5.47 10.70 18.18
N GLY A 62 -5.09 9.45 18.33
CA GLY A 62 -5.94 8.34 18.76
C GLY A 62 -6.53 8.50 20.17
N VAL A 63 -5.87 9.28 21.04
CA VAL A 63 -6.38 9.57 22.40
C VAL A 63 -7.76 10.22 22.34
N CYS A 64 -7.95 11.20 21.44
CA CYS A 64 -9.23 11.90 21.26
C CYS A 64 -10.04 11.36 20.08
N HIS A 65 -9.42 10.72 19.09
CA HIS A 65 -10.08 10.18 17.90
C HIS A 65 -10.01 8.64 17.81
N PRO A 66 -10.45 7.88 18.83
CA PRO A 66 -10.21 6.42 18.91
C PRO A 66 -10.88 5.62 17.78
N LYS A 67 -12.01 6.08 17.24
CA LYS A 67 -12.69 5.40 16.12
C LYS A 67 -11.87 5.51 14.83
N HIS A 68 -11.39 6.72 14.50
CA HIS A 68 -10.56 6.98 13.32
C HIS A 68 -9.23 6.26 13.42
N PHE A 69 -8.56 6.36 14.57
CA PHE A 69 -7.31 5.67 14.85
C PHE A 69 -7.44 4.16 14.66
N ARG A 70 -8.47 3.53 15.24
CA ARG A 70 -8.71 2.10 15.12
C ARG A 70 -8.95 1.65 13.68
N GLU A 71 -9.67 2.44 12.87
CA GLU A 71 -9.92 2.14 11.46
C GLU A 71 -8.65 2.31 10.63
N TRP A 72 -7.97 3.44 10.79
CA TRP A 72 -6.71 3.75 10.11
C TRP A 72 -5.62 2.74 10.47
N SER A 73 -5.51 2.34 11.73
CA SER A 73 -4.42 1.51 12.27
C SER A 73 -4.24 0.15 11.60
N VAL A 74 -5.23 -0.34 10.88
CA VAL A 74 -5.18 -1.59 10.11
C VAL A 74 -5.36 -1.37 8.62
N SER A 75 -5.40 -0.12 8.18
CA SER A 75 -5.56 0.26 6.78
C SER A 75 -4.26 0.11 5.98
N PRO A 76 -4.33 0.05 4.63
CA PRO A 76 -3.15 0.08 3.78
C PRO A 76 -2.31 1.35 3.97
N HIS A 77 -2.93 2.46 4.35
CA HIS A 77 -2.23 3.73 4.60
C HIS A 77 -1.27 3.62 5.80
N ALA A 78 -1.73 3.04 6.92
CA ALA A 78 -0.87 2.78 8.07
C ALA A 78 0.25 1.76 7.77
N TYR A 79 0.03 0.89 6.79
CA TYR A 79 0.98 -0.14 6.39
C TYR A 79 1.91 0.30 5.24
N ALA A 80 1.68 1.47 4.65
CA ALA A 80 2.34 1.90 3.41
C ALA A 80 3.88 1.85 3.48
N GLN A 81 4.47 2.31 4.59
CA GLN A 81 5.92 2.25 4.81
C GLN A 81 6.36 0.92 5.46
N LEU A 82 5.55 0.35 6.35
CA LEU A 82 5.90 -0.88 7.08
C LEU A 82 6.02 -2.12 6.19
N SER A 83 5.54 -2.07 4.96
CA SER A 83 5.60 -3.20 4.04
C SER A 83 7.04 -3.59 3.70
N PRO A 84 7.50 -4.80 4.06
CA PRO A 84 8.84 -5.26 3.69
C PRO A 84 8.99 -5.40 2.18
N VAL A 85 7.88 -5.68 1.47
CA VAL A 85 7.87 -5.75 0.01
C VAL A 85 8.07 -4.36 -0.60
N PHE A 86 7.37 -3.34 -0.11
CA PHE A 86 7.56 -1.97 -0.57
C PHE A 86 9.00 -1.50 -0.35
N ASN A 87 9.52 -1.71 0.86
CA ASN A 87 10.88 -1.27 1.20
C ASN A 87 11.95 -1.98 0.36
N SER A 88 11.81 -3.29 0.20
CA SER A 88 12.69 -4.08 -0.69
C SER A 88 12.56 -3.66 -2.16
N PHE A 89 11.34 -3.38 -2.64
CA PHE A 89 11.10 -2.88 -4.00
C PHE A 89 11.77 -1.52 -4.24
N GLN A 90 11.60 -0.58 -3.30
CA GLN A 90 12.25 0.74 -3.37
C GLN A 90 13.78 0.61 -3.39
N ASN A 91 14.35 -0.27 -2.55
CA ASN A 91 15.78 -0.52 -2.52
C ASN A 91 16.27 -1.12 -3.84
N ALA A 92 15.53 -2.08 -4.41
CA ALA A 92 15.85 -2.67 -5.71
C ALA A 92 15.84 -1.63 -6.83
N GLU A 93 14.81 -0.78 -6.90
CA GLU A 93 14.72 0.30 -7.87
C GLU A 93 15.87 1.31 -7.69
N ASN A 94 16.21 1.68 -6.45
CA ASN A 94 17.33 2.58 -6.18
C ASN A 94 18.68 1.99 -6.64
N ILE A 95 18.92 0.72 -6.40
CA ILE A 95 20.14 0.03 -6.85
C ILE A 95 20.18 0.00 -8.38
N LEU A 96 19.11 -0.47 -9.02
CA LEU A 96 19.01 -0.63 -10.47
C LEU A 96 19.05 0.71 -11.22
N LEU A 97 18.62 1.79 -10.60
CA LEU A 97 18.66 3.16 -11.12
C LEU A 97 19.84 3.97 -10.59
N HIS A 98 20.84 3.31 -9.99
CA HIS A 98 22.06 3.95 -9.46
C HIS A 98 21.77 5.14 -8.52
N GLY A 99 20.78 5.00 -7.63
CA GLY A 99 20.38 6.03 -6.67
C GLY A 99 19.59 7.21 -7.24
N THR A 100 19.33 7.22 -8.55
CA THR A 100 18.68 8.34 -9.23
C THR A 100 17.16 8.39 -9.06
N LEU A 101 16.56 7.36 -8.47
CA LEU A 101 15.15 7.35 -8.10
C LEU A 101 14.82 8.42 -7.03
N GLY A 102 15.77 8.69 -6.15
CA GLY A 102 15.66 9.70 -5.11
C GLY A 102 14.51 9.43 -4.15
N ASP A 103 13.76 10.47 -3.85
CA ASP A 103 12.62 10.45 -2.93
C ASP A 103 11.29 10.00 -3.58
N PHE A 104 11.32 9.51 -4.80
CA PHE A 104 10.12 9.26 -5.61
C PHE A 104 9.08 8.38 -4.91
N CYS A 105 9.49 7.26 -4.32
CA CYS A 105 8.57 6.32 -3.66
C CYS A 105 8.10 6.84 -2.29
N ILE A 106 9.05 7.40 -1.50
CA ILE A 106 8.75 7.83 -0.12
C ILE A 106 7.83 9.04 -0.05
N ARG A 107 7.68 9.82 -1.13
CA ARG A 107 6.70 10.91 -1.21
C ARG A 107 5.27 10.48 -0.91
N CYS A 108 4.92 9.24 -1.30
CA CYS A 108 3.59 8.68 -1.10
C CYS A 108 3.55 7.65 0.03
N HIS A 109 4.67 6.99 0.35
CA HIS A 109 4.67 5.90 1.32
C HIS A 109 5.05 6.34 2.73
N THR A 110 5.86 7.38 2.86
CA THR A 110 6.19 8.03 4.13
C THR A 110 6.47 9.53 3.94
N PRO A 111 5.44 10.36 3.71
CA PRO A 111 5.64 11.81 3.57
C PRO A 111 6.28 12.47 4.79
N VAL A 112 6.06 11.91 6.00
CA VAL A 112 6.75 12.36 7.22
C VAL A 112 8.24 12.06 7.12
N GLY A 113 8.63 10.84 6.77
CA GLY A 113 10.04 10.47 6.59
C GLY A 113 10.73 11.32 5.51
N MET A 114 10.00 11.64 4.42
CA MET A 114 10.49 12.57 3.42
C MET A 114 10.70 13.98 4.00
N ALA A 115 9.77 14.49 4.79
CA ALA A 115 9.87 15.81 5.42
C ALA A 115 11.00 15.90 6.46
N LEU A 116 11.26 14.78 7.15
CA LEU A 116 12.39 14.61 8.07
C LEU A 116 13.73 14.36 7.35
N GLN A 117 13.73 14.29 6.02
CA GLN A 117 14.92 14.02 5.20
C GLN A 117 15.59 12.66 5.51
N GLU A 118 14.80 11.68 5.94
CA GLU A 118 15.30 10.34 6.20
C GLU A 118 15.96 9.70 4.97
N GLN A 119 16.75 8.67 5.21
CA GLN A 119 17.35 7.85 4.16
C GLN A 119 16.28 7.31 3.22
N LYS A 120 16.55 7.39 1.92
CA LYS A 120 15.63 6.96 0.86
C LYS A 120 15.58 5.45 0.69
N GLY A 121 16.47 4.74 1.32
CA GLY A 121 16.54 3.28 1.46
C GLY A 121 17.00 2.94 2.87
N GLY A 122 16.93 1.68 3.25
CA GLY A 122 17.33 1.23 4.58
C GLY A 122 16.21 0.46 5.28
N SER A 123 16.47 0.02 6.50
CA SER A 123 15.52 -0.75 7.29
C SER A 123 14.45 0.14 7.90
N ASN A 124 13.23 -0.37 7.99
CA ASN A 124 12.18 0.27 8.77
C ASN A 124 12.48 0.30 10.28
N LEU A 125 13.39 -0.54 10.75
CA LEU A 125 13.84 -0.54 12.14
C LEU A 125 14.62 0.73 12.49
N ASP A 126 15.26 1.34 11.49
CA ASP A 126 16.10 2.55 11.64
C ASP A 126 15.34 3.85 11.38
N ARG A 127 14.05 3.78 11.01
CA ARG A 127 13.24 4.97 10.73
C ARG A 127 12.64 5.56 11.99
N HIS A 128 12.42 6.88 11.96
CA HIS A 128 11.65 7.56 12.99
C HIS A 128 10.26 6.92 13.19
N PRO A 129 9.78 6.76 14.43
CA PRO A 129 8.47 6.13 14.72
C PRO A 129 7.31 6.68 13.90
N THR A 130 7.18 8.01 13.79
CA THR A 130 6.11 8.65 13.01
C THR A 130 6.25 8.40 11.50
N ALA A 131 7.49 8.31 10.99
CA ALA A 131 7.74 7.98 9.59
C ALA A 131 7.31 6.55 9.25
N ARG A 132 7.47 5.60 10.18
CA ARG A 132 7.01 4.21 10.03
C ARG A 132 5.48 4.10 9.92
N GLU A 133 4.74 5.07 10.43
CA GLU A 133 3.27 5.09 10.36
C GLU A 133 2.74 5.30 8.93
N GLY A 134 3.61 5.48 7.93
CA GLY A 134 3.22 5.59 6.53
C GLY A 134 2.41 6.85 6.24
N ILE A 135 1.16 6.68 5.80
CA ILE A 135 0.22 7.79 5.59
C ILE A 135 -0.56 7.99 6.89
N THR A 136 0.11 8.59 7.85
CA THR A 136 -0.42 8.87 9.18
C THR A 136 -1.41 10.04 9.18
N CYS A 137 -2.06 10.30 10.31
CA CYS A 137 -3.10 11.33 10.46
C CYS A 137 -2.64 12.70 9.95
N VAL A 138 -1.43 13.12 10.31
CA VAL A 138 -0.87 14.42 9.94
C VAL A 138 -0.64 14.54 8.43
N VAL A 139 -0.41 13.46 7.70
CA VAL A 139 -0.24 13.52 6.24
C VAL A 139 -1.48 14.09 5.56
N CYS A 140 -2.68 13.71 6.03
CA CYS A 140 -3.91 14.27 5.49
C CYS A 140 -4.30 15.60 6.16
N HIS A 141 -4.10 15.71 7.47
CA HIS A 141 -4.59 16.82 8.26
C HIS A 141 -3.58 17.96 8.48
N ARG A 142 -2.42 17.91 7.80
CA ARG A 142 -1.41 18.99 7.79
C ARG A 142 -1.01 19.44 6.37
N ILE A 143 -1.70 18.96 5.35
CA ILE A 143 -1.58 19.51 3.99
C ILE A 143 -2.56 20.66 3.87
N ASN A 144 -2.06 21.87 3.52
CA ASN A 144 -2.83 23.10 3.46
C ASN A 144 -2.90 23.72 2.07
N GLN A 145 -2.20 23.16 1.09
CA GLN A 145 -2.14 23.70 -0.25
C GLN A 145 -2.42 22.62 -1.30
N PRO A 146 -3.27 22.92 -2.29
CA PRO A 146 -3.47 22.04 -3.42
C PRO A 146 -2.24 22.07 -4.32
N ASN A 147 -1.57 20.95 -4.48
CA ASN A 147 -0.34 20.91 -5.28
C ASN A 147 -0.61 20.82 -6.79
N GLY A 148 -1.82 20.45 -7.20
CA GLY A 148 -2.24 20.35 -8.60
C GLY A 148 -1.48 19.33 -9.44
N ARG A 149 -0.59 18.55 -8.83
CA ARG A 149 0.28 17.56 -9.50
C ARG A 149 0.22 16.24 -8.74
N GLY A 150 0.23 15.14 -9.50
CA GLY A 150 0.39 13.80 -8.94
C GLY A 150 1.83 13.49 -8.48
N SER A 151 2.11 12.22 -8.23
CA SER A 151 3.43 11.71 -7.84
C SER A 151 3.90 12.18 -6.45
N GLY A 152 2.97 12.36 -5.50
CA GLY A 152 3.26 12.59 -4.08
C GLY A 152 3.90 13.95 -3.75
N ARG A 153 3.79 14.92 -4.62
CA ARG A 153 4.28 16.28 -4.35
C ARG A 153 3.31 17.03 -3.46
N THR A 154 3.43 16.83 -2.16
CA THR A 154 2.59 17.44 -1.14
C THR A 154 3.41 18.44 -0.32
N ASN A 155 2.73 19.43 0.26
CA ASN A 155 3.32 20.35 1.22
C ASN A 155 2.80 20.01 2.61
N LEU A 156 3.58 19.24 3.37
CA LEU A 156 3.26 18.86 4.73
C LEU A 156 3.74 19.95 5.70
N VAL A 157 2.79 20.57 6.40
CA VAL A 157 3.10 21.64 7.36
C VAL A 157 3.57 21.03 8.68
N ALA A 158 4.78 21.40 9.10
CA ALA A 158 5.35 21.01 10.37
C ALA A 158 4.58 21.65 11.55
N GLY A 159 4.66 21.02 12.70
CA GLY A 159 4.10 21.52 13.96
C GLY A 159 3.62 20.41 14.88
N GLY A 160 3.73 20.61 16.18
CA GLY A 160 3.26 19.70 17.23
C GLY A 160 1.74 19.50 17.25
N GLU A 161 1.24 18.75 18.22
CA GLU A 161 -0.17 18.41 18.38
C GLU A 161 -1.07 19.63 18.57
N ASN A 162 -0.56 20.67 19.20
CA ASN A 162 -1.28 21.91 19.51
C ASN A 162 -1.40 22.87 18.30
N GLN A 163 -0.78 22.52 17.17
CA GLN A 163 -0.81 23.37 16.00
C GLN A 163 -2.13 23.20 15.20
N VAL A 164 -2.32 24.09 14.23
CA VAL A 164 -3.47 24.08 13.35
C VAL A 164 -3.56 22.75 12.59
N VAL A 165 -4.74 22.16 12.52
CA VAL A 165 -5.08 21.04 11.66
C VAL A 165 -6.07 21.46 10.57
N PHE A 166 -6.08 20.71 9.47
CA PHE A 166 -6.98 20.98 8.34
C PHE A 166 -8.05 19.91 8.26
N GLY A 167 -9.29 20.33 8.14
CA GLY A 167 -10.44 19.44 8.08
C GLY A 167 -11.49 19.88 7.05
N PRO A 168 -12.46 19.02 6.74
CA PRO A 168 -13.51 19.38 5.77
C PRO A 168 -14.51 20.39 6.29
N THR A 169 -14.66 20.53 7.61
CA THR A 169 -15.73 21.34 8.25
C THR A 169 -15.24 22.62 8.93
N GLY A 170 -13.95 22.73 9.24
CA GLY A 170 -13.40 23.88 9.99
C GLY A 170 -13.74 23.85 11.48
N ASN A 171 -13.65 25.00 12.14
CA ASN A 171 -13.55 25.15 13.60
C ASN A 171 -14.89 25.00 14.37
N THR A 172 -16.04 25.16 13.71
CA THR A 172 -17.36 25.28 14.36
C THR A 172 -17.63 24.26 15.47
N HIS A 173 -17.40 22.98 15.19
CA HIS A 173 -17.67 21.93 16.20
C HIS A 173 -16.58 21.82 17.27
N PHE A 174 -15.41 22.37 17.02
CA PHE A 174 -14.35 22.43 18.03
C PHE A 174 -14.63 23.54 19.02
N GLU A 175 -15.21 24.64 18.57
CA GLU A 175 -15.67 25.74 19.43
C GLU A 175 -16.72 25.27 20.43
N ASP A 176 -17.63 24.36 20.04
CA ASP A 176 -18.61 23.75 20.94
C ASP A 176 -17.90 22.96 22.08
N VAL A 177 -16.77 22.31 21.78
CA VAL A 177 -15.98 21.59 22.79
C VAL A 177 -15.23 22.54 23.71
N LEU A 178 -14.67 23.61 23.16
CA LEU A 178 -13.93 24.64 23.95
C LEU A 178 -14.86 25.49 24.83
N ALA A 179 -16.11 25.60 24.44
CA ALA A 179 -17.10 26.38 25.20
C ALA A 179 -17.58 25.66 26.48
N ASP A 180 -17.31 24.37 26.63
CA ASP A 180 -17.72 23.57 27.80
C ASP A 180 -16.50 22.81 28.41
N PRO A 181 -15.54 23.53 29.01
CA PRO A 181 -14.33 22.95 29.57
C PRO A 181 -14.59 22.02 30.74
N ASP A 182 -15.66 22.23 31.50
CA ASP A 182 -16.03 21.38 32.63
C ASP A 182 -16.41 19.97 32.16
N LYS A 183 -17.08 19.88 31.00
CA LYS A 183 -17.48 18.63 30.40
C LYS A 183 -16.34 17.93 29.68
N TYR A 184 -15.58 18.65 28.89
CA TYR A 184 -14.58 18.08 27.98
C TYR A 184 -13.17 18.11 28.55
N GLY A 185 -12.86 19.00 29.49
CA GLY A 185 -11.52 19.15 30.06
C GLY A 185 -10.48 19.56 29.00
N VAL A 186 -10.91 20.23 27.92
CA VAL A 186 -10.03 20.76 26.89
C VAL A 186 -9.91 22.26 27.07
N ILE A 187 -8.68 22.73 27.07
CA ILE A 187 -8.37 24.15 27.13
C ILE A 187 -7.71 24.59 25.83
N LYS A 188 -7.93 25.85 25.48
CA LYS A 188 -7.18 26.51 24.43
C LYS A 188 -5.81 26.85 24.97
N THR A 189 -4.77 26.37 24.33
CA THR A 189 -3.38 26.58 24.76
C THR A 189 -3.01 28.05 24.54
N GLU A 190 -3.34 28.91 25.46
CA GLU A 190 -2.71 30.22 25.64
C GLU A 190 -2.24 30.32 27.09
N LYS A 191 -0.97 30.06 27.27
CA LYS A 191 -0.04 30.49 28.37
C LYS A 191 -0.56 30.70 29.80
N ASP A 192 -1.70 30.16 30.18
CA ASP A 192 -2.14 30.24 31.56
C ASP A 192 -1.87 28.89 32.24
N GLU A 193 -0.70 28.78 32.90
CA GLU A 193 -0.23 27.59 33.62
C GLU A 193 -1.17 27.17 34.77
N THR A 194 -2.19 27.94 35.05
CA THR A 194 -3.15 27.71 36.15
C THR A 194 -4.34 26.87 35.75
N VAL A 195 -4.59 26.70 34.49
CA VAL A 195 -5.76 25.94 33.99
C VAL A 195 -5.37 24.48 33.72
N ARG A 196 -5.91 23.55 34.50
CA ARG A 196 -5.73 22.11 34.28
C ARG A 196 -6.65 21.62 33.17
N GLY A 197 -6.08 21.16 32.05
CA GLY A 197 -6.81 20.55 30.96
C GLY A 197 -5.89 19.89 29.97
N ARG A 198 -6.45 19.15 28.99
CA ARG A 198 -5.69 18.59 27.89
C ARG A 198 -5.52 19.60 26.78
N ASP A 199 -4.34 19.68 26.23
CA ASP A 199 -4.07 20.44 25.02
C ASP A 199 -4.86 19.87 23.86
N GLY A 200 -5.56 20.75 23.15
CA GLY A 200 -6.24 20.45 21.91
C GLY A 200 -5.58 21.15 20.73
N HIS A 201 -6.15 21.02 19.56
CA HIS A 201 -5.70 21.78 18.41
C HIS A 201 -5.90 23.28 18.66
N ALA A 202 -4.94 24.11 18.23
CA ALA A 202 -5.11 25.56 18.31
C ALA A 202 -6.33 26.00 17.47
N GLN A 203 -6.45 25.45 16.27
CA GLN A 203 -7.57 25.74 15.34
C GLN A 203 -7.77 24.55 14.38
N ILE A 204 -8.98 24.47 13.80
CA ILE A 204 -9.28 23.56 12.71
C ILE A 204 -9.66 24.41 11.50
N HIS A 205 -8.77 24.49 10.53
CA HIS A 205 -9.06 25.24 9.30
C HIS A 205 -9.80 24.35 8.30
N LYS A 206 -10.78 24.94 7.63
CA LYS A 206 -11.45 24.25 6.53
C LYS A 206 -10.53 24.20 5.32
N PHE A 207 -10.26 22.98 4.84
CA PHE A 207 -9.50 22.76 3.61
C PHE A 207 -10.39 22.00 2.60
N PHE A 208 -10.84 22.71 1.60
CA PHE A 208 -11.85 22.20 0.65
C PHE A 208 -11.40 20.95 -0.09
N GLN A 209 -10.11 20.83 -0.38
CA GLN A 209 -9.59 19.74 -1.18
C GLN A 209 -9.67 18.37 -0.49
N LEU A 210 -9.64 18.33 0.86
CA LEU A 210 -9.84 17.10 1.63
C LEU A 210 -11.15 16.36 1.30
N GLY A 211 -12.18 17.10 0.87
CA GLY A 211 -13.46 16.54 0.43
C GLY A 211 -13.55 16.21 -1.05
N THR A 212 -12.46 16.30 -1.80
CA THR A 212 -12.43 16.08 -3.25
C THR A 212 -11.48 14.98 -3.65
N SER A 213 -11.73 14.35 -4.80
CA SER A 213 -10.84 13.34 -5.38
C SER A 213 -9.44 13.88 -5.69
N GLY A 214 -9.31 15.19 -5.90
CA GLY A 214 -8.02 15.83 -6.16
C GLY A 214 -7.03 15.67 -5.00
N PHE A 215 -7.53 15.53 -3.77
CA PHE A 215 -6.68 15.23 -2.62
C PHE A 215 -6.04 13.84 -2.73
N CYS A 216 -6.83 12.81 -3.00
CA CYS A 216 -6.33 11.44 -3.19
C CYS A 216 -5.41 11.35 -4.41
N GLY A 217 -5.74 12.06 -5.47
CA GLY A 217 -4.97 12.10 -6.73
C GLY A 217 -3.56 12.65 -6.60
N GLN A 218 -3.19 13.27 -5.49
CA GLN A 218 -1.81 13.69 -5.24
C GLN A 218 -0.87 12.49 -5.16
N CYS A 219 -1.32 11.36 -4.60
CA CYS A 219 -0.57 10.11 -4.50
C CYS A 219 -1.09 9.02 -5.45
N HIS A 220 -2.41 8.95 -5.68
CA HIS A 220 -3.04 7.93 -6.54
C HIS A 220 -3.09 8.31 -8.02
N ASP A 221 -2.08 9.03 -8.49
CA ASP A 221 -1.79 9.32 -9.90
C ASP A 221 -0.28 9.51 -10.06
N VAL A 222 0.42 8.44 -10.39
CA VAL A 222 1.88 8.40 -10.40
C VAL A 222 2.41 8.31 -11.82
N LEU A 223 3.08 9.38 -12.24
CA LEU A 223 3.83 9.40 -13.49
C LEU A 223 5.29 9.02 -13.18
N PHE A 224 5.70 7.87 -13.65
CA PHE A 224 7.07 7.40 -13.48
C PHE A 224 8.05 8.30 -14.23
N PRO A 225 9.29 8.52 -13.74
CA PRO A 225 10.25 9.42 -14.36
C PRO A 225 10.51 9.16 -15.85
N LEU A 226 10.28 7.92 -16.29
CA LEU A 226 10.46 7.50 -17.68
C LEU A 226 9.23 7.73 -18.58
N GLY A 227 8.21 8.40 -18.05
CA GLY A 227 7.10 8.92 -18.84
C GLY A 227 5.90 8.02 -19.02
N PHE A 228 5.86 6.84 -18.40
CA PHE A 228 4.63 6.05 -18.34
C PHE A 228 3.92 6.23 -16.99
N ARG A 229 2.62 5.99 -17.00
CA ARG A 229 1.80 6.11 -15.82
C ARG A 229 1.86 4.80 -15.04
N LEU A 230 2.55 4.82 -13.90
CA LEU A 230 2.75 3.67 -13.01
C LEU A 230 1.45 3.35 -12.28
N GLU A 231 0.84 4.38 -11.68
CA GLU A 231 -0.44 4.31 -11.02
C GLU A 231 -1.37 5.37 -11.60
N ASP A 232 -2.61 5.03 -11.92
CA ASP A 232 -3.53 5.90 -12.65
C ASP A 232 -4.98 5.88 -12.14
N ALA A 233 -5.20 5.47 -10.90
CA ALA A 233 -6.54 5.40 -10.30
C ALA A 233 -7.29 6.75 -10.38
N PHE A 234 -6.62 7.86 -10.10
CA PHE A 234 -7.23 9.18 -10.19
C PHE A 234 -7.51 9.62 -11.64
N SER A 235 -6.59 9.36 -12.56
CA SER A 235 -6.80 9.68 -13.98
C SER A 235 -7.95 8.88 -14.59
N GLU A 236 -8.08 7.59 -14.25
CA GLU A 236 -9.21 6.75 -14.63
C GLU A 236 -10.51 7.28 -14.03
N PHE A 237 -10.50 7.55 -12.70
CA PHE A 237 -11.65 8.12 -12.01
C PHE A 237 -12.11 9.43 -12.62
N LYS A 238 -11.21 10.36 -12.88
CA LYS A 238 -11.51 11.68 -13.47
C LYS A 238 -12.23 11.55 -14.83
N SER A 239 -11.96 10.48 -15.56
CA SER A 239 -12.56 10.19 -16.86
C SER A 239 -13.86 9.38 -16.77
N SER A 240 -14.20 8.86 -15.60
CA SER A 240 -15.27 7.87 -15.37
C SER A 240 -16.67 8.50 -15.31
N PRO A 241 -17.73 7.67 -15.44
CA PRO A 241 -19.10 8.09 -15.18
C PRO A 241 -19.32 8.62 -13.76
N ALA A 242 -18.65 8.05 -12.74
CA ALA A 242 -18.77 8.49 -11.36
C ALA A 242 -18.39 9.96 -11.20
N ALA A 243 -17.24 10.37 -11.74
CA ALA A 243 -16.80 11.76 -11.66
C ALA A 243 -17.61 12.69 -12.58
N ARG A 244 -17.81 12.29 -13.85
CA ARG A 244 -18.37 13.19 -14.87
C ARG A 244 -19.89 13.33 -14.76
N LYS A 245 -20.59 12.19 -14.61
CA LYS A 245 -22.06 12.16 -14.60
C LYS A 245 -22.63 12.28 -13.20
N TYR A 246 -22.10 11.49 -12.25
CA TYR A 246 -22.67 11.41 -10.90
C TYR A 246 -22.03 12.39 -9.90
N LYS A 247 -20.96 13.11 -10.29
CA LYS A 247 -20.27 14.10 -9.46
C LYS A 247 -19.80 13.56 -8.10
N LEU A 248 -19.46 12.27 -8.08
CA LEU A 248 -18.91 11.59 -6.91
C LEU A 248 -17.42 11.91 -6.72
N ASN A 249 -16.93 11.68 -5.53
CA ASN A 249 -15.51 11.72 -5.17
C ASN A 249 -15.02 10.35 -4.68
N CYS A 250 -13.71 10.17 -4.58
CA CYS A 250 -13.10 8.95 -4.06
C CYS A 250 -13.62 8.64 -2.65
N GLN A 251 -13.78 9.68 -1.83
CA GLN A 251 -14.25 9.58 -0.44
C GLN A 251 -15.67 9.01 -0.35
N ASP A 252 -16.54 9.25 -1.34
CA ASP A 252 -17.92 8.75 -1.33
C ASP A 252 -17.98 7.22 -1.35
N CYS A 253 -16.99 6.56 -2.00
CA CYS A 253 -16.90 5.12 -2.11
C CYS A 253 -15.91 4.48 -1.13
N HIS A 254 -14.76 5.14 -0.86
CA HIS A 254 -13.67 4.56 -0.05
C HIS A 254 -13.63 5.06 1.39
N MET A 255 -14.45 6.05 1.75
CA MET A 255 -14.59 6.57 3.12
C MET A 255 -16.06 6.64 3.55
N GLY A 256 -16.96 5.98 2.81
CA GLY A 256 -18.37 5.84 3.13
C GLY A 256 -18.66 4.72 4.14
N LYS A 257 -19.93 4.40 4.35
CA LYS A 257 -20.37 3.31 5.25
C LYS A 257 -20.04 1.93 4.72
N ILE A 258 -20.06 1.77 3.39
CA ILE A 258 -19.81 0.52 2.66
C ILE A 258 -18.64 0.75 1.72
N GLU A 259 -17.61 -0.05 1.85
CA GLU A 259 -16.41 0.06 1.01
C GLU A 259 -16.71 -0.23 -0.47
N GLY A 260 -16.24 0.65 -1.35
CA GLY A 260 -16.38 0.50 -2.79
C GLY A 260 -17.73 0.95 -3.37
N LYS A 261 -18.62 1.53 -2.55
CA LYS A 261 -19.92 2.06 -3.00
C LYS A 261 -20.24 3.43 -2.43
N PRO A 262 -20.91 4.32 -3.18
CA PRO A 262 -21.47 5.54 -2.63
C PRO A 262 -22.58 5.17 -1.63
N SER A 263 -22.29 5.26 -0.35
CA SER A 263 -23.18 4.79 0.72
C SER A 263 -23.48 5.83 1.79
N GLY A 264 -23.09 7.07 1.53
CA GLY A 264 -23.16 8.15 2.50
C GLY A 264 -22.17 7.94 3.66
N PHE A 265 -22.28 8.78 4.67
CA PHE A 265 -21.36 8.86 5.79
C PHE A 265 -22.08 8.56 7.10
N PHE A 266 -21.32 8.26 8.14
CA PHE A 266 -21.84 8.12 9.50
C PHE A 266 -22.25 9.51 10.04
N PHE A 267 -23.18 9.52 10.98
CA PHE A 267 -23.50 10.70 11.77
C PHE A 267 -23.39 10.32 13.24
N GLU A 268 -22.25 10.64 13.84
CA GLU A 268 -21.91 10.23 15.18
C GLU A 268 -20.78 11.10 15.75
N PRO A 269 -20.46 11.00 17.05
CA PRO A 269 -19.32 11.68 17.65
C PRO A 269 -18.01 11.30 16.95
N VAL A 270 -17.20 12.31 16.61
CA VAL A 270 -15.90 12.13 15.93
C VAL A 270 -14.73 12.15 16.90
N ALA A 271 -14.94 12.62 18.12
CA ALA A 271 -13.93 12.65 19.17
C ALA A 271 -14.54 12.21 20.50
N LYS A 272 -13.67 11.68 21.35
CA LYS A 272 -13.96 11.40 22.75
C LYS A 272 -12.84 12.03 23.58
N VAL A 273 -13.20 13.02 24.38
CA VAL A 273 -12.26 13.75 25.24
C VAL A 273 -12.51 13.31 26.68
N GLY A 274 -11.54 12.59 27.26
CA GLY A 274 -11.77 11.93 28.55
C GLY A 274 -12.93 10.93 28.46
N ASN A 275 -13.99 11.17 29.22
CA ASN A 275 -15.22 10.37 29.18
C ASN A 275 -16.36 10.99 28.35
N ALA A 276 -16.18 12.21 27.84
CA ALA A 276 -17.19 12.93 27.07
C ALA A 276 -17.03 12.72 25.57
N GLU A 277 -18.11 12.39 24.88
CA GLU A 277 -18.14 12.38 23.41
C GLU A 277 -18.48 13.76 22.88
N SER A 278 -17.81 14.16 21.76
CA SER A 278 -18.14 15.40 21.04
C SER A 278 -19.55 15.34 20.44
N PRO A 279 -20.16 16.48 20.11
CA PRO A 279 -21.45 16.49 19.40
C PRO A 279 -21.38 15.63 18.13
N PRO A 280 -22.47 14.89 17.80
CA PRO A 280 -22.53 14.10 16.57
C PRO A 280 -22.39 14.97 15.32
N ARG A 281 -21.59 14.52 14.37
CA ARG A 281 -21.43 15.16 13.06
C ARG A 281 -21.10 14.14 11.99
N ARG A 282 -21.00 14.57 10.75
CA ARG A 282 -20.55 13.71 9.65
C ARG A 282 -19.17 13.14 9.96
N ARG A 283 -19.07 11.81 9.96
CA ARG A 283 -17.82 11.05 10.09
C ARG A 283 -17.60 10.17 8.87
N THR A 284 -16.38 10.17 8.36
CA THR A 284 -15.94 9.29 7.28
C THR A 284 -15.26 8.06 7.86
N SER A 285 -15.35 6.91 7.16
CA SER A 285 -14.55 5.72 7.42
C SER A 285 -13.08 5.99 7.08
N HIS A 286 -12.16 5.45 7.87
CA HIS A 286 -10.72 5.54 7.64
C HIS A 286 -10.08 4.18 7.35
N PHE A 287 -10.87 3.15 7.01
CA PHE A 287 -10.35 1.87 6.54
C PHE A 287 -9.70 1.98 5.16
N MET A 288 -10.28 2.76 4.27
CA MET A 288 -9.77 2.98 2.90
C MET A 288 -9.31 1.67 2.27
N ALA A 289 -10.19 0.66 2.33
CA ALA A 289 -9.84 -0.72 2.02
C ALA A 289 -9.53 -0.93 0.53
N GLY A 290 -8.50 -1.72 0.29
CA GLY A 290 -8.05 -2.19 -1.01
C GLY A 290 -7.71 -3.68 -0.99
N PRO A 291 -7.03 -4.22 -2.00
CA PRO A 291 -6.65 -5.63 -2.06
C PRO A 291 -5.48 -5.98 -1.13
N ASP A 292 -4.78 -4.98 -0.59
CA ASP A 292 -3.57 -5.17 0.21
C ASP A 292 -3.87 -5.71 1.61
N HIS A 293 -2.90 -6.43 2.17
CA HIS A 293 -2.91 -6.92 3.53
C HIS A 293 -1.50 -6.94 4.10
N SER A 294 -1.38 -6.87 5.41
CA SER A 294 -0.09 -6.95 6.07
C SER A 294 0.48 -8.36 6.05
N VAL A 295 1.78 -8.47 5.81
CA VAL A 295 2.56 -9.72 5.89
C VAL A 295 3.51 -9.74 7.09
N ILE A 296 3.65 -8.63 7.82
CA ILE A 296 4.54 -8.50 8.97
C ILE A 296 3.96 -9.13 10.23
N HIS A 297 4.81 -9.25 11.25
CA HIS A 297 4.41 -9.68 12.57
C HIS A 297 3.32 -8.74 13.14
N PRO A 298 2.20 -9.25 13.68
CA PRO A 298 1.09 -8.39 14.12
C PRO A 298 1.42 -7.50 15.32
N GLY A 299 2.50 -7.77 16.05
CA GLY A 299 3.02 -6.89 17.11
C GLY A 299 3.78 -5.65 16.61
N LEU A 300 4.15 -5.62 15.32
CA LEU A 300 4.95 -4.54 14.74
C LEU A 300 4.11 -3.33 14.27
N TYR A 301 2.81 -3.35 14.46
CA TYR A 301 2.00 -2.19 14.14
C TYR A 301 2.28 -1.06 15.13
N PRO A 302 2.93 0.03 14.72
CA PRO A 302 3.37 1.11 15.61
C PRO A 302 2.23 1.88 16.24
N HIS A 303 1.04 1.71 15.72
CA HIS A 303 -0.19 2.33 16.18
C HIS A 303 -0.96 1.52 17.20
N ASN A 304 -0.46 0.35 17.59
CA ASN A 304 -0.95 -0.33 18.79
C ASN A 304 -0.25 0.29 20.01
N PRO A 305 -0.92 1.14 20.80
CA PRO A 305 -0.26 1.96 21.82
C PRO A 305 0.40 1.14 22.92
N ASP A 306 -0.08 -0.10 23.14
CA ASP A 306 0.42 -0.96 24.22
C ASP A 306 1.53 -1.92 23.73
N ALA A 307 1.83 -1.93 22.44
CA ALA A 307 2.71 -2.93 21.86
C ALA A 307 4.16 -2.48 21.78
N ILE A 308 4.43 -1.40 21.05
CA ILE A 308 5.78 -0.99 20.72
C ILE A 308 6.29 0.05 21.71
N ARG A 309 7.46 -0.24 22.24
CA ARG A 309 8.31 0.63 23.01
C ARG A 309 9.50 1.03 22.13
N GLU A 310 9.80 2.29 22.06
CA GLU A 310 11.05 2.73 21.43
C GLU A 310 12.23 2.38 22.34
N VAL A 311 13.43 2.34 21.78
CA VAL A 311 14.60 1.75 22.51
C VAL A 311 15.02 2.59 23.71
N ASP A 312 14.78 3.90 23.65
CA ASP A 312 15.06 4.88 24.71
C ASP A 312 13.93 5.08 25.72
N GLU A 313 12.77 4.44 25.48
CA GLU A 313 11.61 4.49 26.37
C GLU A 313 11.64 3.37 27.42
N ASP A 314 11.03 3.60 28.55
CA ASP A 314 10.84 2.59 29.59
C ASP A 314 9.63 1.68 29.35
N GLU A 315 9.45 0.66 30.18
CA GLU A 315 8.37 -0.33 30.03
C GLU A 315 6.95 0.23 30.23
N THR A 316 6.79 1.49 30.62
CA THR A 316 5.48 2.15 30.76
C THR A 316 4.92 2.62 29.42
N HIS A 317 5.79 2.81 28.40
CA HIS A 317 5.45 3.33 27.09
C HIS A 317 5.07 2.26 26.06
N GLY A 318 5.33 0.98 26.36
CA GLY A 318 5.01 -0.15 25.51
C GLY A 318 5.64 -1.44 26.00
N LEU A 319 5.18 -2.58 25.49
CA LEU A 319 5.60 -3.88 26.01
C LEU A 319 7.01 -4.29 25.56
N ALA A 320 7.33 -4.06 24.29
CA ALA A 320 8.58 -4.54 23.69
C ALA A 320 8.99 -3.70 22.49
N THR A 321 10.31 -3.64 22.23
CA THR A 321 10.83 -3.03 21.02
C THR A 321 10.47 -3.82 19.77
N MET A 322 10.58 -3.21 18.59
CA MET A 322 10.32 -3.91 17.31
C MET A 322 11.22 -5.14 17.15
N ALA A 323 12.50 -5.04 17.54
CA ALA A 323 13.45 -6.14 17.48
C ALA A 323 13.06 -7.30 18.41
N GLU A 324 12.56 -7.01 19.60
CA GLU A 324 12.04 -8.03 20.53
C GLU A 324 10.75 -8.68 19.97
N TRP A 325 9.82 -7.88 19.40
CA TRP A 325 8.60 -8.42 18.79
C TRP A 325 8.87 -9.40 17.65
N ILE A 326 9.87 -9.14 16.80
CA ILE A 326 10.26 -10.06 15.71
C ILE A 326 10.60 -11.46 16.23
N GLN A 327 11.14 -11.54 17.46
CA GLN A 327 11.50 -12.79 18.11
C GLN A 327 10.31 -13.51 18.76
N PHE A 328 9.14 -12.89 18.88
CA PHE A 328 7.96 -13.49 19.50
C PHE A 328 7.23 -14.44 18.55
N ASP A 329 7.30 -15.73 18.80
CA ASP A 329 6.63 -16.72 17.94
C ASP A 329 5.12 -16.81 18.22
N TRP A 330 4.38 -15.89 17.62
CA TRP A 330 2.93 -15.85 17.72
C TRP A 330 2.24 -17.07 17.08
N ARG A 331 2.89 -17.72 16.10
CA ARG A 331 2.35 -18.90 15.39
C ARG A 331 2.33 -20.13 16.29
N LYS A 332 3.31 -20.26 17.18
CA LYS A 332 3.31 -21.30 18.23
C LYS A 332 2.38 -20.99 19.40
N ASN A 333 1.63 -19.88 19.33
CA ASN A 333 0.72 -19.44 20.38
C ASN A 333 1.38 -19.13 21.74
N TRP A 334 2.62 -18.60 21.72
CA TRP A 334 3.27 -18.15 22.95
C TRP A 334 2.34 -17.25 23.77
N GLY A 335 2.40 -17.37 25.09
CA GLY A 335 1.58 -16.63 26.05
C GLY A 335 0.11 -17.05 26.14
N SER A 336 -0.33 -18.04 25.37
CA SER A 336 -1.65 -18.64 25.60
C SER A 336 -1.61 -19.66 26.74
N SER A 337 -2.70 -19.78 27.50
CA SER A 337 -2.78 -20.74 28.60
C SER A 337 -2.46 -22.17 28.16
N LYS A 338 -2.94 -22.56 26.96
CA LYS A 338 -2.68 -23.89 26.40
C LYS A 338 -1.18 -24.11 26.15
N PHE A 339 -0.50 -23.15 25.51
CA PHE A 339 0.93 -23.27 25.24
C PHE A 339 1.74 -23.29 26.53
N GLU A 340 1.48 -22.34 27.44
CA GLU A 340 2.24 -22.23 28.71
C GLU A 340 2.15 -23.48 29.58
N GLN A 341 1.00 -24.20 29.54
CA GLN A 341 0.80 -25.45 30.24
C GLN A 341 1.43 -26.68 29.56
N SER A 342 1.50 -26.68 28.22
CA SER A 342 1.92 -27.84 27.42
C SER A 342 3.35 -27.79 26.90
N LYS A 343 4.03 -26.64 27.03
CA LYS A 343 5.41 -26.50 26.55
C LYS A 343 6.38 -27.41 27.31
N PRO A 344 7.45 -27.92 26.66
CA PRO A 344 8.53 -28.61 27.34
C PRO A 344 9.12 -27.79 28.49
N LYS A 345 9.60 -28.45 29.54
CA LYS A 345 10.22 -27.76 30.71
C LYS A 345 11.52 -27.03 30.34
N ASP A 346 12.23 -27.55 29.36
CA ASP A 346 13.50 -27.04 28.82
C ASP A 346 13.31 -26.15 27.59
N TYR A 347 12.07 -25.69 27.31
CA TYR A 347 11.80 -24.84 26.17
C TYR A 347 12.54 -23.50 26.30
N GLN A 348 13.41 -23.21 25.32
CA GLN A 348 14.22 -21.99 25.30
C GLN A 348 13.45 -20.85 24.64
N PHE A 349 13.42 -19.72 25.34
CA PHE A 349 12.89 -18.45 24.82
C PHE A 349 14.04 -17.48 24.56
N PRO A 350 13.88 -16.53 23.63
CA PRO A 350 14.72 -15.33 23.61
C PRO A 350 14.61 -14.57 24.94
N THR A 351 15.69 -13.93 25.37
CA THR A 351 15.77 -13.27 26.68
C THR A 351 14.60 -12.31 26.96
N ALA A 352 14.20 -11.55 25.96
CA ALA A 352 13.06 -10.64 26.07
C ALA A 352 11.73 -11.36 26.39
N TRP A 353 11.65 -12.66 26.16
CA TRP A 353 10.42 -13.44 26.28
C TRP A 353 10.52 -14.60 27.28
N GLU A 354 11.49 -14.59 28.17
CA GLU A 354 11.63 -15.60 29.22
C GLU A 354 10.53 -15.54 30.28
N ASP A 355 10.04 -14.31 30.59
CA ASP A 355 8.99 -14.11 31.55
C ASP A 355 7.61 -14.55 30.99
N PRO A 356 6.91 -15.52 31.62
CA PRO A 356 5.58 -15.93 31.23
C PRO A 356 4.54 -14.80 31.28
N ALA A 357 4.64 -13.89 32.26
CA ALA A 357 3.72 -12.78 32.39
C ALA A 357 3.84 -11.80 31.22
N ARG A 358 5.07 -11.53 30.79
CA ARG A 358 5.35 -10.71 29.60
C ARG A 358 4.78 -11.35 28.33
N ARG A 359 4.96 -12.67 28.14
CA ARG A 359 4.36 -13.42 27.02
C ARG A 359 2.82 -13.39 27.03
N GLN A 360 2.20 -13.47 28.20
CA GLN A 360 0.74 -13.35 28.32
C GLN A 360 0.23 -11.95 27.96
N LYS A 361 0.94 -10.89 28.39
CA LYS A 361 0.65 -9.50 27.96
C LYS A 361 0.76 -9.38 26.43
N ALA A 362 1.84 -9.89 25.83
CA ALA A 362 2.02 -9.91 24.38
C ALA A 362 0.86 -10.63 23.68
N ARG A 363 0.46 -11.80 24.16
CA ARG A 363 -0.69 -12.54 23.59
C ARG A 363 -1.99 -11.76 23.68
N LYS A 364 -2.23 -11.04 24.76
CA LYS A 364 -3.41 -10.18 24.91
C LYS A 364 -3.43 -9.08 23.84
N ILE A 365 -2.31 -8.40 23.63
CA ILE A 365 -2.11 -7.38 22.58
C ILE A 365 -2.36 -7.99 21.21
N LEU A 366 -1.73 -9.12 20.88
CA LEU A 366 -1.90 -9.80 19.60
C LEU A 366 -3.35 -10.23 19.34
N ASN A 367 -4.05 -10.70 20.37
CA ASN A 367 -5.45 -11.06 20.22
C ASN A 367 -6.35 -9.87 19.91
N GLN A 368 -6.01 -8.67 20.40
CA GLN A 368 -6.70 -7.43 20.03
C GLN A 368 -6.39 -7.08 18.56
N GLN A 369 -5.12 -7.15 18.18
CA GLN A 369 -4.68 -6.88 16.82
C GLN A 369 -5.32 -7.84 15.80
N PHE A 370 -5.39 -9.14 16.11
CA PHE A 370 -6.07 -10.12 15.25
C PHE A 370 -7.55 -9.80 15.04
N ARG A 371 -8.24 -9.31 16.08
CA ARG A 371 -9.63 -8.87 15.93
C ARG A 371 -9.76 -7.70 14.95
N LEU A 372 -8.89 -6.70 15.04
CA LEU A 372 -8.86 -5.56 14.13
C LEU A 372 -8.52 -5.98 12.68
N LEU A 373 -7.50 -6.82 12.51
CA LEU A 373 -7.13 -7.38 11.20
C LEU A 373 -8.26 -8.21 10.59
N THR A 374 -9.05 -8.90 11.42
CA THR A 374 -10.25 -9.65 10.96
C THR A 374 -11.33 -8.70 10.46
N VAL A 375 -11.54 -7.58 11.12
CA VAL A 375 -12.47 -6.53 10.65
C VAL A 375 -11.97 -5.98 9.31
N TYR A 376 -10.69 -5.64 9.20
CA TYR A 376 -10.12 -5.13 7.95
C TYR A 376 -10.22 -6.16 6.81
N LYS A 377 -9.97 -7.46 7.07
CA LYS A 377 -10.17 -8.52 6.08
C LYS A 377 -11.59 -8.54 5.51
N LYS A 378 -12.61 -8.31 6.36
CA LYS A 378 -14.00 -8.18 5.89
C LYS A 378 -14.16 -6.97 4.96
N LYS A 379 -13.55 -5.83 5.29
CA LYS A 379 -13.57 -4.62 4.45
C LYS A 379 -12.86 -4.83 3.11
N ARG A 380 -11.72 -5.54 3.08
CA ARG A 380 -11.05 -5.98 1.84
C ARG A 380 -12.00 -6.79 0.94
N ILE A 381 -12.68 -7.79 1.51
CA ILE A 381 -13.61 -8.63 0.74
C ILE A 381 -14.81 -7.80 0.27
N GLU A 382 -15.30 -6.87 1.09
CA GLU A 382 -16.41 -5.99 0.76
C GLU A 382 -16.09 -5.11 -0.46
N VAL A 383 -14.96 -4.40 -0.46
CA VAL A 383 -14.55 -3.54 -1.59
C VAL A 383 -14.35 -4.35 -2.87
N LEU A 384 -13.70 -5.51 -2.78
CA LEU A 384 -13.49 -6.38 -3.94
C LEU A 384 -14.81 -6.93 -4.51
N ARG A 385 -15.74 -7.35 -3.65
CA ARG A 385 -17.06 -7.82 -4.06
C ARG A 385 -17.95 -6.71 -4.63
N ASN A 386 -17.75 -5.47 -4.19
CA ASN A 386 -18.43 -4.31 -4.76
C ASN A 386 -17.80 -3.86 -6.08
N GLY A 387 -16.52 -4.16 -6.30
CA GLY A 387 -15.81 -3.89 -7.54
C GLY A 387 -15.99 -4.95 -8.63
N PHE A 388 -16.08 -6.24 -8.27
CA PHE A 388 -16.10 -7.34 -9.24
C PHE A 388 -17.38 -8.19 -9.16
N GLY A 389 -17.96 -8.42 -10.33
CA GLY A 389 -19.01 -9.42 -10.57
C GLY A 389 -18.49 -10.61 -11.37
N MET A 390 -19.19 -11.73 -11.27
CA MET A 390 -18.95 -12.93 -12.06
C MET A 390 -20.28 -13.61 -12.35
N SER A 391 -20.50 -14.02 -13.60
CA SER A 391 -21.69 -14.80 -13.99
C SER A 391 -21.57 -16.24 -13.52
N ASP A 392 -22.69 -16.95 -13.54
CA ASP A 392 -22.67 -18.42 -13.51
C ASP A 392 -21.97 -18.98 -14.75
N VAL A 393 -21.60 -20.26 -14.67
CA VAL A 393 -21.05 -21.01 -15.79
C VAL A 393 -22.11 -21.13 -16.88
N GLN A 394 -21.76 -20.78 -18.11
CA GLN A 394 -22.69 -20.72 -19.24
C GLN A 394 -22.16 -21.44 -20.48
N GLY A 395 -23.05 -21.78 -21.38
CA GLY A 395 -22.72 -22.34 -22.69
C GLY A 395 -21.98 -23.68 -22.62
N MET A 396 -22.33 -24.50 -21.64
CA MET A 396 -21.76 -25.84 -21.48
C MET A 396 -22.22 -26.73 -22.64
N HIS A 397 -21.26 -27.29 -23.36
CA HIS A 397 -21.50 -28.32 -24.39
C HIS A 397 -20.22 -29.14 -24.58
N ALA A 398 -20.35 -30.35 -25.05
CA ALA A 398 -19.23 -31.19 -25.45
C ALA A 398 -19.24 -31.38 -26.97
N ASP A 399 -18.07 -31.46 -27.56
CA ASP A 399 -17.84 -31.80 -28.95
C ASP A 399 -16.59 -32.72 -29.07
N GLU A 400 -16.17 -33.03 -30.28
CA GLU A 400 -14.96 -33.83 -30.55
C GLU A 400 -13.68 -33.26 -29.94
N LYS A 401 -13.65 -31.94 -29.62
CA LYS A 401 -12.50 -31.23 -29.01
C LYS A 401 -12.55 -31.26 -27.51
N GLY A 402 -13.69 -31.58 -26.89
CA GLY A 402 -13.87 -31.68 -25.45
C GLY A 402 -15.06 -30.93 -24.90
N LEU A 403 -15.04 -30.68 -23.58
CA LEU A 403 -16.08 -29.94 -22.86
C LEU A 403 -15.78 -28.45 -22.87
N HIS A 404 -16.72 -27.66 -23.39
CA HIS A 404 -16.64 -26.21 -23.48
C HIS A 404 -17.55 -25.53 -22.46
N PHE A 405 -17.12 -24.39 -21.94
CA PHE A 405 -17.92 -23.49 -21.11
C PHE A 405 -17.30 -22.09 -21.04
N LYS A 406 -18.03 -21.13 -20.52
CA LYS A 406 -17.57 -19.74 -20.36
C LYS A 406 -18.12 -19.11 -19.09
N VAL A 407 -17.40 -18.09 -18.59
CA VAL A 407 -17.79 -17.26 -17.45
C VAL A 407 -17.51 -15.81 -17.80
N ASN A 408 -18.40 -14.90 -17.42
CA ASN A 408 -18.21 -13.47 -17.62
C ASN A 408 -17.73 -12.81 -16.32
N VAL A 409 -16.63 -12.06 -16.38
CA VAL A 409 -16.14 -11.22 -15.28
C VAL A 409 -16.47 -9.78 -15.60
N VAL A 410 -17.04 -9.07 -14.62
CA VAL A 410 -17.61 -7.73 -14.78
C VAL A 410 -16.98 -6.77 -13.78
N ASN A 411 -16.64 -5.57 -14.22
CA ASN A 411 -16.39 -4.43 -13.34
C ASN A 411 -17.74 -3.79 -12.96
N LEU A 412 -18.10 -3.85 -11.69
CA LEU A 412 -19.35 -3.31 -11.16
C LEU A 412 -19.28 -1.82 -10.81
N THR A 413 -18.07 -1.23 -10.81
CA THR A 413 -17.90 0.19 -10.44
C THR A 413 -18.10 1.12 -11.62
N THR A 414 -18.63 2.29 -11.34
CA THR A 414 -18.68 3.43 -12.27
C THR A 414 -17.45 4.33 -12.16
N GLY A 415 -16.54 4.04 -11.19
CA GLY A 415 -15.50 4.97 -10.74
C GLY A 415 -14.18 4.87 -11.49
N HIS A 416 -13.73 3.68 -11.81
CA HIS A 416 -12.42 3.44 -12.43
C HIS A 416 -12.34 2.03 -13.01
N GLY A 417 -11.25 1.69 -13.66
CA GLY A 417 -10.95 0.33 -14.09
C GLY A 417 -10.85 -0.65 -12.92
N ALA A 418 -10.98 -1.93 -13.19
CA ALA A 418 -10.84 -2.98 -12.19
C ALA A 418 -9.93 -4.12 -12.73
N PRO A 419 -8.78 -4.37 -12.08
CA PRO A 419 -8.15 -3.59 -11.01
C PRO A 419 -7.71 -2.19 -11.47
N THR A 420 -7.38 -1.30 -10.53
CA THR A 420 -6.89 0.06 -10.81
C THR A 420 -5.64 0.38 -9.98
N GLY A 421 -5.07 1.56 -10.18
CA GLY A 421 -3.88 2.00 -9.49
C GLY A 421 -2.62 1.36 -10.06
N PHE A 422 -1.87 0.66 -9.22
CA PHE A 422 -0.72 -0.14 -9.62
C PHE A 422 -1.16 -1.51 -10.16
N ASP A 423 -1.95 -1.50 -11.21
CA ASP A 423 -2.63 -2.67 -11.80
C ASP A 423 -1.67 -3.71 -12.42
N GLY A 424 -0.43 -3.34 -12.70
CA GLY A 424 0.64 -4.27 -13.07
C GLY A 424 1.01 -5.25 -11.97
N GLU A 425 0.76 -4.88 -10.71
CA GLU A 425 1.06 -5.69 -9.54
C GLU A 425 -0.21 -6.23 -8.85
N ARG A 426 -1.33 -6.33 -9.58
CA ARG A 426 -2.62 -6.79 -9.02
C ARG A 426 -3.07 -8.10 -9.65
N PRO A 427 -2.75 -9.27 -9.06
CA PRO A 427 -3.18 -10.58 -9.55
C PRO A 427 -4.68 -10.78 -9.27
N ILE A 428 -5.51 -10.42 -10.24
CA ILE A 428 -6.95 -10.73 -10.28
C ILE A 428 -7.16 -11.73 -11.41
N TYR A 429 -7.59 -12.95 -11.08
CA TYR A 429 -7.62 -14.04 -12.03
C TYR A 429 -8.70 -15.08 -11.72
N LEU A 430 -9.03 -15.92 -12.69
CA LEU A 430 -9.92 -17.05 -12.48
C LEU A 430 -9.11 -18.31 -12.19
N GLN A 431 -9.47 -18.98 -11.09
CA GLN A 431 -9.07 -20.34 -10.79
C GLN A 431 -10.20 -21.28 -11.18
N VAL A 432 -9.92 -22.21 -12.06
CA VAL A 432 -10.89 -23.17 -12.61
C VAL A 432 -10.42 -24.58 -12.33
N VAL A 433 -11.30 -25.41 -11.79
CA VAL A 433 -11.06 -26.82 -11.59
C VAL A 433 -12.27 -27.60 -12.12
N VAL A 434 -11.99 -28.65 -12.88
CA VAL A 434 -13.01 -29.60 -13.32
C VAL A 434 -12.61 -30.99 -12.87
N TRP A 435 -13.54 -31.72 -12.28
CA TRP A 435 -13.33 -33.11 -11.84
C TRP A 435 -14.52 -34.00 -12.26
N ASP A 436 -14.24 -35.28 -12.38
CA ASP A 436 -15.23 -36.30 -12.66
C ASP A 436 -15.98 -36.76 -11.39
N ARG A 437 -16.93 -37.69 -11.52
CA ARG A 437 -17.70 -38.27 -10.40
C ARG A 437 -16.82 -38.97 -9.36
N ASN A 438 -15.64 -39.43 -9.75
CA ASN A 438 -14.66 -40.09 -8.86
C ASN A 438 -13.74 -39.08 -8.16
N LYS A 439 -14.03 -37.77 -8.30
CA LYS A 439 -13.20 -36.65 -7.79
C LYS A 439 -11.80 -36.58 -8.42
N GLN A 440 -11.60 -37.25 -9.57
CA GLN A 440 -10.38 -37.09 -10.34
C GLN A 440 -10.40 -35.75 -11.07
N VAL A 441 -9.35 -34.97 -10.89
CA VAL A 441 -9.24 -33.67 -11.58
C VAL A 441 -8.83 -33.90 -13.02
N VAL A 442 -9.71 -33.48 -13.94
CA VAL A 442 -9.52 -33.62 -15.40
C VAL A 442 -9.03 -32.32 -16.05
N PHE A 443 -9.20 -31.17 -15.39
CA PHE A 443 -8.74 -29.88 -15.91
C PHE A 443 -8.46 -28.90 -14.79
N ARG A 444 -7.41 -28.07 -14.99
CA ARG A 444 -7.09 -26.90 -14.15
C ARG A 444 -6.64 -25.74 -15.03
N SER A 445 -7.05 -24.52 -14.63
CA SER A 445 -6.53 -23.26 -15.12
C SER A 445 -6.49 -22.25 -13.99
N GLY A 446 -5.48 -21.35 -13.96
CA GLY A 446 -5.27 -20.42 -12.87
C GLY A 446 -4.82 -21.12 -11.56
N ASP A 447 -4.33 -22.35 -11.66
CA ASP A 447 -3.63 -23.01 -10.56
C ASP A 447 -2.23 -22.40 -10.40
N LEU A 448 -1.76 -22.40 -9.15
CA LEU A 448 -0.47 -21.79 -8.80
C LEU A 448 0.67 -22.82 -8.94
N ASP A 449 1.82 -22.33 -9.30
CA ASP A 449 3.06 -23.10 -9.30
C ASP A 449 3.62 -23.32 -7.87
N GLY A 450 4.77 -23.97 -7.74
CA GLY A 450 5.39 -24.24 -6.44
C GLY A 450 5.84 -22.99 -5.68
N ASN A 451 5.95 -21.85 -6.34
CA ASN A 451 6.27 -20.57 -5.70
C ASN A 451 5.02 -19.80 -5.26
N GLY A 452 3.88 -20.02 -5.91
CA GLY A 452 2.63 -19.31 -5.68
C GLY A 452 2.25 -18.34 -6.79
N ASP A 453 2.92 -18.38 -7.93
CA ASP A 453 2.52 -17.68 -9.16
C ASP A 453 1.61 -18.55 -10.02
N TYR A 454 0.73 -17.94 -10.80
CA TYR A 454 0.04 -18.69 -11.83
C TYR A 454 0.97 -18.98 -13.02
N ARG A 455 0.67 -20.04 -13.79
CA ARG A 455 1.54 -20.59 -14.82
C ARG A 455 1.54 -19.77 -16.11
N ASP A 456 2.02 -18.52 -16.04
CA ASP A 456 2.28 -17.66 -17.19
C ASP A 456 3.79 -17.52 -17.47
N ASP A 457 4.17 -16.60 -18.36
CA ASP A 457 5.57 -16.38 -18.73
C ASP A 457 6.43 -15.81 -17.59
N HIS A 458 5.81 -15.30 -16.53
CA HIS A 458 6.50 -14.80 -15.34
C HIS A 458 6.79 -15.90 -14.31
N SER A 459 6.14 -17.06 -14.38
CA SER A 459 6.48 -18.20 -13.54
C SER A 459 7.90 -18.69 -13.86
N PHE A 460 8.77 -18.74 -12.86
CA PHE A 460 10.12 -19.30 -13.03
C PHE A 460 10.11 -20.76 -13.46
N PHE A 461 9.10 -21.53 -13.05
CA PHE A 461 8.96 -22.94 -13.44
C PHE A 461 8.53 -23.08 -14.92
N VAL A 462 7.65 -22.23 -15.40
CA VAL A 462 7.27 -22.18 -16.82
C VAL A 462 8.42 -21.67 -17.67
N HIS A 463 9.05 -20.58 -17.25
CA HIS A 463 10.18 -19.97 -17.95
C HIS A 463 11.34 -20.96 -18.16
N ASN A 464 11.62 -21.79 -17.14
CA ASN A 464 12.66 -22.80 -17.19
C ASN A 464 12.18 -24.14 -17.82
N GLY A 465 11.00 -24.20 -18.37
CA GLY A 465 10.44 -25.40 -19.04
C GLY A 465 10.13 -26.58 -18.10
N LYS A 466 10.07 -26.35 -16.78
CA LYS A 466 9.78 -27.41 -15.79
C LYS A 466 8.30 -27.78 -15.72
N ILE A 467 7.40 -26.82 -15.97
CA ILE A 467 5.96 -27.05 -16.04
C ILE A 467 5.39 -26.33 -17.27
N PRO A 468 4.27 -26.81 -17.83
CA PRO A 468 3.66 -26.18 -18.98
C PRO A 468 2.99 -24.86 -18.61
N ARG A 469 3.03 -23.90 -19.54
CA ARG A 469 2.24 -22.65 -19.46
C ARG A 469 0.75 -22.97 -19.51
N ASP A 470 -0.04 -22.27 -18.69
CA ASP A 470 -1.48 -22.27 -18.77
C ASP A 470 -1.96 -21.36 -19.92
N ARG A 471 -2.36 -21.96 -21.03
CA ARG A 471 -2.81 -21.23 -22.22
C ARG A 471 -4.24 -20.70 -22.11
N GLN A 472 -4.98 -21.10 -21.08
CA GLN A 472 -6.36 -20.68 -20.85
C GLN A 472 -6.49 -19.80 -19.60
N LEU A 473 -5.36 -19.36 -19.04
CA LEU A 473 -5.33 -18.45 -17.91
C LEU A 473 -6.09 -17.15 -18.24
N PHE A 474 -7.12 -16.85 -17.45
CA PHE A 474 -7.76 -15.55 -17.43
C PHE A 474 -7.16 -14.71 -16.30
N SER A 475 -6.54 -13.60 -16.66
CA SER A 475 -5.97 -12.63 -15.71
C SER A 475 -6.28 -11.21 -16.14
N LEU A 476 -6.48 -10.34 -15.15
CA LEU A 476 -6.68 -8.90 -15.32
C LEU A 476 -5.43 -8.11 -14.91
N GLN A 477 -4.35 -8.79 -14.55
CA GLN A 477 -3.07 -8.15 -14.22
C GLN A 477 -2.47 -7.52 -15.47
N SER A 478 -2.26 -6.21 -15.45
CA SER A 478 -1.55 -5.50 -16.51
C SER A 478 -0.08 -5.91 -16.57
N LYS A 479 0.58 -5.65 -17.68
CA LYS A 479 1.96 -6.07 -17.92
C LYS A 479 2.85 -4.88 -18.22
N PHE A 480 4.06 -4.86 -17.67
CA PHE A 480 5.09 -3.90 -18.06
C PHE A 480 5.83 -4.41 -19.29
N ILE A 481 5.92 -3.58 -20.31
CA ILE A 481 6.57 -3.90 -21.57
C ILE A 481 7.73 -2.93 -21.77
N THR A 482 8.91 -3.45 -21.96
CA THR A 482 10.10 -2.65 -22.29
C THR A 482 10.59 -3.00 -23.68
N ARG A 483 11.25 -2.03 -24.32
CA ARG A 483 11.92 -2.25 -25.60
C ARG A 483 13.35 -2.73 -25.35
N ASN A 484 13.74 -3.81 -25.98
CA ASN A 484 15.14 -4.24 -25.97
C ASN A 484 15.99 -3.44 -26.97
N ILE A 485 17.30 -3.60 -26.90
CA ILE A 485 18.28 -2.87 -27.73
C ILE A 485 18.05 -3.09 -29.24
N ARG A 486 17.56 -4.26 -29.62
CA ARG A 486 17.28 -4.62 -31.02
C ARG A 486 15.90 -4.17 -31.48
N GLY A 487 15.18 -3.40 -30.66
CA GLY A 487 13.86 -2.85 -30.98
C GLY A 487 12.68 -3.77 -30.75
N GLY A 488 12.89 -5.02 -30.31
CA GLY A 488 11.82 -5.92 -29.87
C GLY A 488 11.23 -5.49 -28.53
N GLU A 489 9.99 -5.88 -28.26
CA GLU A 489 9.33 -5.66 -26.98
C GLU A 489 9.43 -6.91 -26.11
N ARG A 490 9.56 -6.72 -24.79
CA ARG A 490 9.64 -7.78 -23.80
C ARG A 490 8.85 -7.40 -22.55
N GLU A 491 8.12 -8.36 -22.01
CA GLU A 491 7.53 -8.23 -20.67
C GLU A 491 8.62 -8.15 -19.60
N GLN A 492 8.40 -7.32 -18.59
CA GLN A 492 9.24 -7.16 -17.42
C GLN A 492 8.42 -7.27 -16.15
N ILE A 493 9.04 -7.77 -15.10
CA ILE A 493 8.45 -7.81 -13.75
C ILE A 493 8.57 -6.43 -13.10
N LEU A 494 9.76 -5.84 -13.14
CA LEU A 494 9.98 -4.49 -12.65
C LEU A 494 9.73 -3.45 -13.76
N PRO A 495 9.15 -2.30 -13.45
CA PRO A 495 8.88 -1.24 -14.45
C PRO A 495 10.13 -0.45 -14.86
N ILE A 496 11.28 -1.08 -14.89
CA ILE A 496 12.56 -0.46 -15.24
C ILE A 496 12.87 -0.68 -16.71
N PRO A 497 13.20 0.35 -17.47
CA PRO A 497 13.73 0.17 -18.80
C PRO A 497 15.20 -0.28 -18.70
N TYR A 498 15.44 -1.53 -18.93
CA TYR A 498 16.79 -2.02 -19.14
C TYR A 498 17.29 -1.52 -20.49
N SER A 499 17.94 -0.38 -20.48
CA SER A 499 18.59 0.21 -21.65
C SER A 499 20.08 0.26 -21.41
N LEU A 500 20.86 -0.18 -22.38
CA LEU A 500 22.32 0.03 -22.40
C LEU A 500 22.67 1.46 -22.89
N ASN A 501 21.70 2.35 -23.01
CA ASN A 501 21.99 3.73 -23.32
C ASN A 501 22.67 4.39 -22.11
N PRO A 502 23.93 4.84 -22.22
CA PRO A 502 24.68 5.44 -21.10
C PRO A 502 23.96 6.64 -20.47
N LEU A 503 23.18 7.39 -21.26
CA LEU A 503 22.40 8.52 -20.76
C LEU A 503 21.36 8.14 -19.69
N ASN A 504 20.90 6.89 -19.69
CA ASN A 504 20.00 6.41 -18.65
C ASN A 504 20.73 6.10 -17.33
N PHE A 505 22.04 5.89 -17.38
CA PHE A 505 22.87 5.66 -16.19
C PHE A 505 23.39 6.97 -15.59
N ASP A 506 23.74 7.94 -16.42
CA ASP A 506 24.35 9.19 -15.98
C ASP A 506 23.31 10.25 -15.57
N ARG A 507 22.15 10.23 -16.19
CA ARG A 507 21.04 11.15 -15.89
C ARG A 507 19.73 10.46 -16.14
N PRO A 508 18.94 10.15 -15.10
CA PRO A 508 17.55 9.81 -15.31
C PRO A 508 16.93 10.99 -16.04
N ALA A 509 16.47 10.78 -17.25
CA ALA A 509 15.78 11.81 -17.98
C ALA A 509 14.58 12.27 -17.16
N LEU A 510 14.64 13.47 -16.61
CA LEU A 510 13.50 14.11 -15.91
C LEU A 510 12.32 14.30 -16.87
N ARG A 511 12.55 14.12 -18.15
CA ARG A 511 11.53 14.08 -19.21
C ARG A 511 11.83 12.91 -20.12
N PRO A 512 10.81 12.12 -20.51
CA PRO A 512 10.98 11.13 -21.54
C PRO A 512 11.47 11.85 -22.80
N PHE A 513 12.65 11.49 -23.23
CA PHE A 513 13.13 11.94 -24.51
C PHE A 513 12.38 11.14 -25.58
N THR A 514 11.39 11.73 -26.20
CA THR A 514 10.64 11.15 -27.31
C THR A 514 11.05 11.81 -28.63
N PRO A 515 12.17 11.42 -29.25
CA PRO A 515 12.37 11.80 -30.60
C PRO A 515 11.30 11.15 -31.47
N LEU A 516 10.50 11.93 -32.14
CA LEU A 516 9.52 11.45 -33.12
C LEU A 516 8.43 10.52 -32.60
N GLY A 517 7.91 10.77 -31.38
CA GLY A 517 6.74 10.11 -30.88
C GLY A 517 6.92 8.64 -30.42
N ARG A 518 8.15 8.18 -30.25
CA ARG A 518 8.43 6.83 -29.73
C ARG A 518 8.82 6.92 -28.27
N PRO A 519 8.05 6.36 -27.33
CA PRO A 519 8.48 6.27 -25.94
C PRO A 519 9.75 5.43 -25.85
N LEU A 520 10.80 6.02 -25.31
CA LEU A 520 11.98 5.31 -24.87
C LEU A 520 11.66 4.75 -23.48
N GLY A 521 11.72 3.46 -23.30
CA GLY A 521 11.57 2.85 -21.99
C GLY A 521 10.36 1.93 -21.88
N ALA A 522 9.81 1.85 -20.68
CA ALA A 522 8.71 0.96 -20.35
C ALA A 522 7.34 1.57 -20.71
N ARG A 523 6.40 0.71 -21.07
CA ARG A 523 4.97 1.02 -21.17
C ARG A 523 4.16 -0.01 -20.40
N LYS A 524 2.96 0.36 -20.02
CA LYS A 524 2.02 -0.54 -19.38
C LYS A 524 0.99 -1.03 -20.41
N HIS A 525 0.90 -2.36 -20.57
CA HIS A 525 -0.15 -3.02 -21.33
C HIS A 525 -1.30 -3.32 -20.39
N LYS A 526 -2.36 -2.52 -20.45
CA LYS A 526 -3.52 -2.66 -19.58
C LYS A 526 -4.36 -3.89 -19.94
N GLN A 527 -4.67 -4.69 -18.93
CA GLN A 527 -5.55 -5.84 -19.01
C GLN A 527 -6.78 -5.71 -18.08
N ILE A 528 -7.00 -4.53 -17.54
CA ILE A 528 -8.11 -4.21 -16.66
C ILE A 528 -9.47 -4.26 -17.38
N LEU A 529 -10.55 -4.25 -16.62
CA LEU A 529 -11.90 -4.00 -17.13
C LEU A 529 -12.23 -2.52 -16.92
N GLU A 530 -12.63 -1.84 -17.97
CA GLU A 530 -13.12 -0.46 -17.90
C GLU A 530 -14.34 -0.34 -16.97
N PRO A 531 -14.70 0.85 -16.48
CA PRO A 531 -15.90 1.04 -15.66
C PRO A 531 -17.14 0.43 -16.33
N LEU A 532 -17.85 -0.45 -15.60
CA LEU A 532 -18.99 -1.24 -16.09
C LEU A 532 -18.65 -2.20 -17.26
N GLY A 533 -17.37 -2.33 -17.60
CA GLY A 533 -16.91 -3.26 -18.62
C GLY A 533 -16.92 -4.71 -18.17
N ASN A 534 -16.80 -5.62 -19.13
CA ASN A 534 -16.76 -7.04 -18.85
C ASN A 534 -15.86 -7.79 -19.83
N ARG A 535 -15.49 -9.02 -19.46
CA ARG A 535 -14.71 -9.91 -20.32
C ARG A 535 -15.13 -11.36 -20.10
N TRP A 536 -15.38 -12.08 -21.20
CA TRP A 536 -15.66 -13.49 -21.19
C TRP A 536 -14.38 -14.32 -21.14
N ALA A 537 -14.27 -15.15 -20.11
CA ALA A 537 -13.31 -16.26 -20.05
C ALA A 537 -13.95 -17.50 -20.69
N LYS A 538 -13.26 -18.07 -21.66
CA LYS A 538 -13.71 -19.27 -22.38
C LYS A 538 -12.76 -20.41 -22.05
N TYR A 539 -13.33 -21.56 -21.70
CA TYR A 539 -12.56 -22.73 -21.29
C TYR A 539 -12.94 -23.93 -22.16
N ARG A 540 -11.95 -24.77 -22.40
CA ARG A 540 -12.10 -26.05 -23.05
C ARG A 540 -11.32 -27.12 -22.27
N VAL A 541 -12.01 -28.08 -21.71
CA VAL A 541 -11.40 -29.30 -21.19
C VAL A 541 -11.12 -30.21 -22.39
N PRO A 542 -9.86 -30.52 -22.74
CA PRO A 542 -9.55 -31.33 -23.91
C PRO A 542 -10.24 -32.71 -23.84
N ALA A 543 -10.69 -33.23 -24.97
CA ALA A 543 -11.35 -34.55 -25.04
C ALA A 543 -10.47 -35.68 -24.44
N CYS A 544 -9.16 -35.62 -24.66
CA CYS A 544 -8.24 -36.61 -24.11
C CYS A 544 -8.12 -36.60 -22.57
N ASN A 545 -8.58 -35.52 -21.91
CA ASN A 545 -8.62 -35.43 -20.46
C ASN A 545 -9.94 -35.92 -19.85
N LEU A 546 -10.98 -36.09 -20.68
CA LEU A 546 -12.26 -36.56 -20.21
C LEU A 546 -12.21 -38.07 -20.00
N THR A 547 -12.50 -38.53 -18.80
CA THR A 547 -12.34 -39.92 -18.36
C THR A 547 -13.51 -40.82 -18.79
N GLY A 548 -14.57 -40.26 -19.38
CA GLY A 548 -15.85 -40.93 -19.61
C GLY A 548 -16.69 -41.11 -18.34
N ASN A 549 -16.18 -40.76 -17.17
CA ASN A 549 -16.81 -40.91 -15.86
C ASN A 549 -17.60 -39.65 -15.47
N GLY A 550 -18.49 -39.15 -16.36
CA GLY A 550 -19.38 -38.06 -15.97
C GLY A 550 -20.38 -38.48 -14.87
N PRO A 551 -21.06 -37.54 -14.23
CA PRO A 551 -21.07 -36.12 -14.52
C PRO A 551 -19.72 -35.44 -14.20
N TYR A 552 -19.44 -34.31 -14.89
CA TYR A 552 -18.28 -33.46 -14.62
C TYR A 552 -18.71 -32.25 -13.79
N TYR A 553 -17.97 -32.00 -12.72
CA TYR A 553 -18.20 -30.88 -11.80
C TYR A 553 -17.24 -29.77 -12.13
N ILE A 554 -17.77 -28.59 -12.40
CA ILE A 554 -17.00 -27.39 -12.71
C ILE A 554 -17.04 -26.45 -11.51
N ASN A 555 -15.89 -25.98 -11.04
CA ASN A 555 -15.80 -24.90 -10.05
C ASN A 555 -14.94 -23.77 -10.61
N VAL A 556 -15.44 -22.55 -10.50
CA VAL A 556 -14.77 -21.33 -10.94
C VAL A 556 -14.73 -20.32 -9.81
N ARG A 557 -13.54 -19.83 -9.48
CA ARG A 557 -13.30 -18.82 -8.44
C ARG A 557 -12.62 -17.62 -9.04
N LEU A 558 -13.16 -16.44 -8.80
CA LEU A 558 -12.46 -15.19 -9.03
C LEU A 558 -11.58 -14.89 -7.81
N MET A 559 -10.29 -14.92 -8.02
CA MET A 559 -9.27 -14.74 -7.00
C MET A 559 -8.70 -13.33 -7.04
N ALA A 560 -8.35 -12.80 -5.86
CA ALA A 560 -7.61 -11.55 -5.74
C ALA A 560 -6.42 -11.74 -4.81
N GLY A 561 -5.24 -11.37 -5.29
CA GLY A 561 -3.99 -11.29 -4.55
C GLY A 561 -3.50 -9.86 -4.41
N MET A 562 -2.54 -9.65 -3.53
CA MET A 562 -1.90 -8.36 -3.29
C MET A 562 -0.90 -8.02 -4.39
N ILE A 563 0.08 -8.90 -4.57
CA ILE A 563 1.13 -8.81 -5.58
C ILE A 563 1.46 -10.20 -6.13
N PRO A 564 2.06 -10.30 -7.32
CA PRO A 564 2.55 -11.57 -7.85
C PRO A 564 3.83 -12.00 -7.11
N ILE A 565 4.03 -13.30 -6.95
CA ILE A 565 5.16 -13.85 -6.18
C ILE A 565 6.48 -13.69 -6.93
N ASN A 566 6.46 -13.68 -8.25
CA ASN A 566 7.65 -13.41 -9.05
C ASN A 566 8.30 -12.04 -8.74
N LEU A 567 7.51 -11.05 -8.29
CA LEU A 567 8.04 -9.78 -7.82
C LEU A 567 8.90 -9.98 -6.57
N VAL A 568 8.40 -10.75 -5.58
CA VAL A 568 9.16 -11.07 -4.36
C VAL A 568 10.51 -11.70 -4.70
N LYS A 569 10.50 -12.66 -5.63
CA LYS A 569 11.71 -13.32 -6.11
C LYS A 569 12.65 -12.37 -6.83
N THR A 570 12.13 -11.45 -7.61
CA THR A 570 12.93 -10.50 -8.39
C THR A 570 13.64 -9.48 -7.51
N ILE A 571 13.05 -9.07 -6.39
CA ILE A 571 13.61 -8.08 -5.47
C ILE A 571 14.36 -8.68 -4.27
N GLU A 572 14.38 -10.01 -4.12
CA GLU A 572 14.97 -10.69 -2.94
C GLU A 572 16.44 -10.36 -2.70
N PHE A 573 17.17 -9.93 -3.73
CA PHE A 573 18.59 -9.60 -3.62
C PHE A 573 18.88 -8.39 -2.71
N THR A 574 17.87 -7.58 -2.39
CA THR A 574 17.98 -6.46 -1.45
C THR A 574 17.68 -6.85 0.00
N GLY A 575 17.20 -8.09 0.21
CA GLY A 575 16.69 -8.54 1.50
C GLY A 575 15.30 -7.97 1.84
N PHE A 576 14.72 -8.46 2.92
CA PHE A 576 13.43 -7.98 3.45
C PHE A 576 13.61 -7.59 4.90
N ASP A 577 12.91 -6.53 5.32
CA ASP A 577 12.89 -6.09 6.71
C ASP A 577 12.39 -7.18 7.66
N TYR A 578 12.62 -6.97 8.95
CA TYR A 578 12.14 -7.80 10.05
C TYR A 578 12.71 -9.22 10.05
N GLY A 579 13.88 -9.42 9.42
CA GLY A 579 14.50 -10.73 9.31
C GLY A 579 13.73 -11.73 8.46
N MET A 580 12.77 -11.28 7.67
CA MET A 580 11.98 -12.15 6.78
C MET A 580 12.80 -12.57 5.58
N ASN A 581 12.67 -13.84 5.19
CA ASN A 581 13.20 -14.32 3.92
C ASN A 581 12.13 -14.29 2.82
N ALA A 582 12.55 -14.40 1.55
CA ALA A 582 11.67 -14.34 0.39
C ALA A 582 10.52 -15.38 0.45
N ARG A 583 10.80 -16.58 0.97
CA ARG A 583 9.80 -17.65 1.09
C ARG A 583 8.72 -17.30 2.12
N GLU A 584 9.09 -16.74 3.26
CA GLU A 584 8.13 -16.31 4.29
C GLU A 584 7.23 -15.20 3.79
N VAL A 585 7.79 -14.22 3.05
CA VAL A 585 7.05 -13.15 2.41
C VAL A 585 6.08 -13.72 1.37
N ALA A 586 6.56 -14.58 0.47
CA ALA A 586 5.74 -15.22 -0.57
C ALA A 586 4.59 -16.05 0.02
N ASP A 587 4.86 -16.84 1.06
CA ASP A 587 3.84 -17.64 1.75
C ASP A 587 2.80 -16.75 2.43
N ALA A 588 3.19 -15.64 3.02
CA ALA A 588 2.27 -14.70 3.66
C ALA A 588 1.35 -14.04 2.62
N ILE A 589 1.90 -13.65 1.47
CA ILE A 589 1.14 -13.08 0.35
C ILE A 589 0.16 -14.11 -0.20
N THR A 590 0.61 -15.33 -0.46
CA THR A 590 -0.23 -16.40 -1.01
C THR A 590 -1.38 -16.77 -0.07
N ARG A 591 -1.11 -16.88 1.25
CA ARG A 591 -2.16 -17.10 2.26
C ARG A 591 -3.16 -15.95 2.37
N GLY A 592 -2.76 -14.75 2.00
CA GLY A 592 -3.59 -13.55 2.00
C GLY A 592 -4.49 -13.40 0.78
N GLN A 593 -4.37 -14.26 -0.24
CA GLN A 593 -5.28 -14.25 -1.38
C GLN A 593 -6.72 -14.53 -0.91
N VAL A 594 -7.69 -13.92 -1.59
CA VAL A 594 -9.10 -14.05 -1.23
C VAL A 594 -9.95 -14.47 -2.42
N ILE A 595 -10.98 -15.26 -2.14
CA ILE A 595 -12.04 -15.59 -3.10
C ILE A 595 -13.03 -14.42 -3.12
N VAL A 596 -13.10 -13.72 -4.24
CA VAL A 596 -14.02 -12.60 -4.44
C VAL A 596 -15.40 -13.14 -4.82
N ARG A 597 -15.45 -14.06 -5.80
CA ARG A 597 -16.66 -14.73 -6.28
C ARG A 597 -16.36 -16.20 -6.51
N GLU A 598 -17.40 -17.01 -6.41
CA GLU A 598 -17.33 -18.44 -6.71
C GLU A 598 -18.64 -18.88 -7.36
N THR A 599 -18.55 -19.72 -8.37
CA THR A 599 -19.69 -20.37 -9.01
C THR A 599 -19.32 -21.81 -9.39
N GLY A 600 -20.32 -22.65 -9.56
CA GLY A 600 -20.13 -24.03 -9.98
C GLY A 600 -21.24 -24.50 -10.90
N ALA A 601 -20.96 -25.55 -11.66
CA ALA A 601 -21.93 -26.21 -12.52
C ALA A 601 -21.65 -27.70 -12.62
N VAL A 602 -22.66 -28.46 -13.05
CA VAL A 602 -22.55 -29.89 -13.34
C VAL A 602 -22.88 -30.11 -14.80
N PHE A 603 -22.00 -30.78 -15.51
CA PHE A 603 -22.23 -31.21 -16.88
C PHE A 603 -22.47 -32.71 -16.90
N ASN A 604 -23.68 -33.12 -17.32
CA ASN A 604 -24.04 -34.50 -17.52
C ASN A 604 -23.69 -34.89 -18.95
N CYS A 605 -22.90 -35.94 -19.14
CA CYS A 605 -22.78 -36.57 -20.44
C CYS A 605 -24.09 -37.31 -20.67
N HIS A 606 -24.95 -36.86 -21.61
CA HIS A 606 -26.01 -37.70 -22.13
C HIS A 606 -25.33 -38.75 -23.01
N GLU A 607 -25.45 -40.02 -22.64
CA GLU A 607 -25.30 -41.11 -23.62
C GLU A 607 -26.43 -40.90 -24.66
N GLU A 608 -26.07 -40.50 -25.88
CA GLU A 608 -26.96 -40.61 -27.02
C GLU A 608 -27.11 -42.10 -27.45
#